data_9d3abb01378cf8460585853b67f9e784
#
_entry.id   9d3abb01378cf8460585853b67f9e784
#
_cell.length_a   1.000
_cell.length_b   1.000
_cell.length_c   1.000
_cell.angle_alpha   90.00
_cell.angle_beta   90.00
_cell.angle_gamma   90.00
#
_symmetry.space_group_name_H-M   'P 1'
#
loop_
_entity.id
_entity.type
_entity.pdbx_description
1 polymer ?
#
loop_
_entity_poly.entity_id
_entity_poly.type
_entity_poly.pdbx_seq_one_letter_code
_entity_poly.pdbx_strand_id
1 'polypeptide(L)'
;IGNKENVIPRMYEILIHKGIAGRSLFDFFSGTTSVSKFYKRLGYTVSSSDFMYFSYCLQKAYIENNSTPTFERLLPLPIVSPLKSCASPLDRVIAYLNELEPEEGFIYNNYTPEGTYHLSQPRMYFSNENGKKNRYYPPTD
;
A
#
# COMPACT_ATOMS: atom_id res chain seq x y z
N ILE A 1 -13.57 -1.44 -3.07
CA ILE A 1 -13.16 -0.45 -2.05
C ILE A 1 -13.01 0.87 -2.78
N GLY A 2 -13.85 1.87 -2.43
CA GLY A 2 -13.85 3.16 -3.10
C GLY A 2 -12.55 3.93 -2.83
N ASN A 3 -11.92 4.44 -3.89
CA ASN A 3 -10.77 5.33 -3.78
C ASN A 3 -11.26 6.79 -3.89
N LYS A 4 -10.86 7.63 -2.95
CA LYS A 4 -11.25 9.05 -2.88
C LYS A 4 -10.27 9.98 -3.62
N GLU A 5 -9.24 9.45 -4.29
CA GLU A 5 -8.17 10.27 -4.90
C GLU A 5 -8.70 11.40 -5.78
N ASN A 6 -9.71 11.12 -6.60
CA ASN A 6 -10.27 12.12 -7.51
C ASN A 6 -11.01 13.28 -6.82
N VAL A 7 -11.43 13.11 -5.57
CA VAL A 7 -12.17 14.15 -4.83
C VAL A 7 -11.31 14.90 -3.81
N ILE A 8 -10.13 14.40 -3.48
CA ILE A 8 -9.24 14.99 -2.47
C ILE A 8 -8.83 16.43 -2.81
N PRO A 9 -8.41 16.78 -4.05
CA PRO A 9 -8.06 18.15 -4.39
C PRO A 9 -9.22 19.12 -4.14
N ARG A 10 -10.41 18.72 -4.53
CA ARG A 10 -11.62 19.54 -4.32
C ARG A 10 -11.97 19.70 -2.85
N MET A 11 -11.80 18.65 -2.04
CA MET A 11 -11.97 18.76 -0.58
C MET A 11 -11.00 19.78 0.01
N TYR A 12 -9.74 19.76 -0.40
CA TYR A 12 -8.72 20.70 0.06
C TYR A 12 -9.04 22.13 -0.33
N GLU A 13 -9.42 22.37 -1.59
CA GLU A 13 -9.88 23.69 -2.06
C GLU A 13 -11.03 24.24 -1.22
N ILE A 14 -12.02 23.42 -0.88
CA ILE A 14 -13.15 23.82 -0.05
C ILE A 14 -12.68 24.24 1.34
N LEU A 15 -11.75 23.50 1.97
CA LEU A 15 -11.21 23.86 3.27
C LEU A 15 -10.51 25.23 3.24
N ILE A 16 -9.68 25.47 2.22
CA ILE A 16 -9.00 26.75 2.03
C ILE A 16 -10.01 27.88 1.82
N HIS A 17 -10.99 27.68 0.93
CA HIS A 17 -12.02 28.67 0.66
C HIS A 17 -12.87 29.02 1.89
N LYS A 18 -13.09 28.04 2.77
CA LYS A 18 -13.81 28.25 4.05
C LYS A 18 -12.94 28.86 5.15
N GLY A 19 -11.66 29.16 4.88
CA GLY A 19 -10.73 29.72 5.86
C GLY A 19 -10.37 28.79 7.00
N ILE A 20 -10.45 27.47 6.80
CA ILE A 20 -10.06 26.47 7.81
C ILE A 20 -8.54 26.39 7.85
N ALA A 21 -7.93 27.00 8.85
CA ALA A 21 -6.48 27.16 8.98
C ALA A 21 -5.79 26.09 9.84
N GLY A 22 -6.49 25.02 10.25
CA GLY A 22 -5.92 23.95 11.06
C GLY A 22 -4.83 23.17 10.32
N ARG A 23 -3.85 22.65 11.07
CA ARG A 23 -2.77 21.79 10.56
C ARG A 23 -2.83 20.36 11.12
N SER A 24 -3.94 19.99 11.72
CA SER A 24 -4.22 18.62 12.17
C SER A 24 -5.46 18.06 11.46
N LEU A 25 -5.42 16.80 11.11
CA LEU A 25 -6.51 16.09 10.44
C LEU A 25 -6.75 14.77 11.16
N PHE A 26 -8.02 14.44 11.40
CA PHE A 26 -8.43 13.10 11.77
C PHE A 26 -9.24 12.45 10.64
N ASP A 27 -8.70 11.39 10.04
CA ASP A 27 -9.33 10.61 8.98
C ASP A 27 -10.01 9.38 9.60
N PHE A 28 -11.30 9.49 9.89
CA PHE A 28 -12.04 8.53 10.72
C PHE A 28 -12.30 7.18 10.00
N PHE A 29 -12.46 7.19 8.68
CA PHE A 29 -12.67 6.00 7.85
C PHE A 29 -11.63 6.01 6.73
N SER A 30 -10.37 5.76 7.10
CA SER A 30 -9.23 6.01 6.23
C SER A 30 -9.13 5.06 5.02
N GLY A 31 -9.74 3.87 5.07
CA GLY A 31 -9.76 2.90 3.98
C GLY A 31 -8.37 2.65 3.40
N THR A 32 -8.13 3.09 2.17
CA THR A 32 -6.82 3.01 1.48
C THR A 32 -5.82 4.09 1.93
N THR A 33 -6.15 4.88 2.94
CA THR A 33 -5.35 6.00 3.46
C THR A 33 -5.06 7.14 2.46
N SER A 34 -5.78 7.21 1.33
CA SER A 34 -5.52 8.22 0.30
C SER A 34 -5.66 9.66 0.82
N VAL A 35 -6.70 9.95 1.61
CA VAL A 35 -6.91 11.25 2.25
C VAL A 35 -5.78 11.54 3.24
N SER A 36 -5.52 10.61 4.15
CA SER A 36 -4.45 10.70 5.15
C SER A 36 -3.08 10.96 4.51
N LYS A 37 -2.71 10.22 3.46
CA LYS A 37 -1.45 10.41 2.72
C LYS A 37 -1.35 11.80 2.09
N PHE A 38 -2.42 12.28 1.49
CA PHE A 38 -2.45 13.60 0.86
C PHE A 38 -2.16 14.71 1.89
N TYR A 39 -2.88 14.72 3.01
CA TYR A 39 -2.67 15.74 4.04
C TYR A 39 -1.32 15.61 4.74
N LYS A 40 -0.82 14.40 4.95
CA LYS A 40 0.53 14.17 5.48
C LYS A 40 1.60 14.78 4.56
N ARG A 41 1.49 14.61 3.23
CA ARG A 41 2.39 15.24 2.25
C ARG A 41 2.36 16.77 2.30
N LEU A 42 1.21 17.36 2.68
CA LEU A 42 1.08 18.80 2.89
C LEU A 42 1.58 19.29 4.26
N GLY A 43 2.19 18.40 5.07
CA GLY A 43 2.74 18.72 6.37
C GLY A 43 1.72 18.81 7.51
N TYR A 44 0.55 18.20 7.35
CA TYR A 44 -0.41 18.08 8.43
C TYR A 44 0.01 16.97 9.42
N THR A 45 -0.30 17.20 10.69
CA THR A 45 -0.34 16.11 11.68
C THR A 45 -1.58 15.29 11.44
N VAL A 46 -1.42 14.04 11.02
CA VAL A 46 -2.55 13.18 10.63
C VAL A 46 -2.73 12.06 11.65
N SER A 47 -3.94 11.93 12.15
CA SER A 47 -4.43 10.75 12.86
C SER A 47 -5.45 10.04 11.99
N SER A 48 -5.39 8.73 11.93
CA SER A 48 -6.29 7.94 11.09
C SER A 48 -6.82 6.72 11.83
N SER A 49 -8.04 6.33 11.52
CA SER A 49 -8.63 5.09 12.03
C SER A 49 -9.49 4.42 10.97
N ASP A 50 -9.67 3.11 11.12
CA ASP A 50 -10.56 2.31 10.28
C ASP A 50 -10.88 1.00 10.99
N PHE A 51 -12.02 0.41 10.66
CA PHE A 51 -12.42 -0.88 11.21
C PHE A 51 -11.67 -2.06 10.56
N MET A 52 -11.23 -1.89 9.32
CA MET A 52 -10.64 -2.97 8.52
C MET A 52 -9.16 -3.16 8.84
N TYR A 53 -8.75 -4.40 9.10
CA TYR A 53 -7.36 -4.72 9.41
C TYR A 53 -6.38 -4.36 8.27
N PHE A 54 -6.78 -4.50 7.01
CA PHE A 54 -5.93 -4.08 5.88
C PHE A 54 -5.65 -2.58 5.93
N SER A 55 -6.66 -1.77 6.31
CA SER A 55 -6.49 -0.32 6.46
C SER A 55 -5.52 0.00 7.60
N TYR A 56 -5.59 -0.73 8.72
CA TYR A 56 -4.59 -0.60 9.78
C TYR A 56 -3.17 -0.87 9.29
N CYS A 57 -2.94 -1.89 8.47
CA CYS A 57 -1.63 -2.15 7.88
C CYS A 57 -1.14 -0.98 7.01
N LEU A 58 -2.05 -0.39 6.21
CA LEU A 58 -1.72 0.79 5.41
C LEU A 58 -1.44 2.03 6.28
N GLN A 59 -2.19 2.22 7.36
CA GLN A 59 -1.95 3.31 8.32
C GLN A 59 -0.56 3.20 8.97
N LYS A 60 -0.17 1.99 9.40
CA LYS A 60 1.16 1.72 9.94
C LYS A 60 2.26 2.04 8.93
N ALA A 61 2.08 1.61 7.68
CA ALA A 61 3.07 1.79 6.63
C ALA A 61 3.22 3.26 6.18
N TYR A 62 2.10 3.96 5.98
CA TYR A 62 2.10 5.26 5.31
C TYR A 62 1.88 6.45 6.24
N ILE A 63 1.16 6.28 7.34
CA ILE A 63 0.79 7.39 8.20
C ILE A 63 1.69 7.47 9.43
N GLU A 64 1.86 6.37 10.14
CA GLU A 64 2.72 6.31 11.31
C GLU A 64 4.21 6.40 10.94
N ASN A 65 4.62 5.73 9.88
CA ASN A 65 6.01 5.72 9.42
C ASN A 65 6.39 7.05 8.76
N ASN A 66 7.46 7.68 9.24
CA ASN A 66 7.97 8.98 8.77
C ASN A 66 9.36 8.91 8.10
N SER A 67 9.92 7.72 7.95
CA SER A 67 11.24 7.50 7.36
C SER A 67 11.27 6.21 6.55
N THR A 68 12.19 6.12 5.61
CA THR A 68 12.43 4.86 4.90
C THR A 68 12.91 3.80 5.89
N PRO A 69 12.31 2.61 5.92
CA PRO A 69 12.75 1.52 6.79
C PRO A 69 14.19 1.11 6.50
N THR A 70 14.98 0.86 7.54
CA THR A 70 16.38 0.43 7.40
C THR A 70 16.53 -1.06 7.12
N PHE A 71 15.51 -1.85 7.42
CA PHE A 71 15.48 -3.32 7.26
C PHE A 71 16.62 -4.07 7.96
N GLU A 72 17.19 -3.50 9.03
CA GLU A 72 18.36 -4.05 9.76
C GLU A 72 18.19 -5.52 10.17
N ARG A 73 16.97 -5.96 10.43
CA ARG A 73 16.69 -7.35 10.78
C ARG A 73 16.57 -8.30 9.57
N LEU A 74 16.24 -7.77 8.39
CA LEU A 74 16.05 -8.55 7.18
C LEU A 74 17.35 -8.69 6.37
N LEU A 75 18.11 -7.60 6.26
CA LEU A 75 19.32 -7.55 5.42
C LEU A 75 20.39 -8.59 5.76
N PRO A 76 20.62 -8.97 7.04
CA PRO A 76 21.59 -10.00 7.40
C PRO A 76 21.14 -11.42 7.09
N LEU A 77 19.86 -11.64 6.81
CA LEU A 77 19.37 -13.00 6.52
C LEU A 77 20.05 -13.57 5.28
N PRO A 78 20.45 -14.87 5.30
CA PRO A 78 21.14 -15.51 4.17
C PRO A 78 20.41 -15.39 2.85
N ILE A 79 19.09 -15.34 2.90
CA ILE A 79 18.19 -15.23 1.75
C ILE A 79 18.21 -13.84 1.10
N VAL A 80 18.47 -12.77 1.85
CA VAL A 80 18.52 -11.37 1.35
C VAL A 80 19.96 -10.91 1.14
N SER A 81 20.91 -11.48 1.85
CA SER A 81 22.32 -11.09 1.83
C SER A 81 23.01 -11.13 0.46
N PRO A 82 22.68 -12.07 -0.47
CA PRO A 82 23.31 -12.10 -1.79
C PRO A 82 23.06 -10.87 -2.66
N LEU A 83 21.94 -10.14 -2.42
CA LEU A 83 21.52 -8.97 -3.21
C LEU A 83 22.27 -7.68 -2.84
N LYS A 84 23.59 -7.78 -2.56
CA LYS A 84 24.41 -6.64 -2.14
C LYS A 84 24.67 -5.58 -3.22
N SER A 85 24.39 -5.92 -4.48
CA SER A 85 24.58 -5.01 -5.61
C SER A 85 23.53 -3.89 -5.72
N CYS A 86 22.44 -3.99 -4.95
CA CYS A 86 21.39 -2.98 -4.97
C CYS A 86 21.81 -1.71 -4.22
N ALA A 87 21.36 -0.54 -4.72
CA ALA A 87 21.81 0.77 -4.28
C ALA A 87 21.36 1.11 -2.83
N SER A 88 20.21 0.63 -2.39
CA SER A 88 19.68 0.92 -1.05
C SER A 88 19.17 -0.34 -0.33
N PRO A 89 19.00 -0.28 1.01
CA PRO A 89 18.34 -1.35 1.76
C PRO A 89 16.95 -1.71 1.23
N LEU A 90 16.17 -0.71 0.84
CA LEU A 90 14.84 -0.91 0.25
C LEU A 90 14.93 -1.66 -1.08
N ASP A 91 15.83 -1.24 -1.98
CA ASP A 91 16.02 -1.90 -3.28
C ASP A 91 16.39 -3.37 -3.12
N ARG A 92 17.22 -3.69 -2.13
CA ARG A 92 17.60 -5.09 -1.81
C ARG A 92 16.39 -5.92 -1.39
N VAL A 93 15.54 -5.38 -0.52
CA VAL A 93 14.32 -6.06 -0.09
C VAL A 93 13.35 -6.23 -1.26
N ILE A 94 13.17 -5.20 -2.08
CA ILE A 94 12.32 -5.26 -3.28
C ILE A 94 12.86 -6.30 -4.27
N ALA A 95 14.17 -6.29 -4.55
CA ALA A 95 14.79 -7.27 -5.44
C ALA A 95 14.56 -8.71 -4.94
N TYR A 96 14.80 -8.95 -3.64
CA TYR A 96 14.52 -10.25 -3.03
C TYR A 96 13.05 -10.67 -3.22
N LEU A 97 12.11 -9.76 -2.94
CA LEU A 97 10.68 -10.06 -3.06
C LEU A 97 10.29 -10.37 -4.52
N ASN A 98 10.92 -9.70 -5.49
CA ASN A 98 10.66 -9.92 -6.92
C ASN A 98 11.29 -11.21 -7.47
N GLU A 99 12.34 -11.73 -6.81
CA GLU A 99 12.97 -13.00 -7.17
C GLU A 99 12.25 -14.22 -6.59
N LEU A 100 11.27 -14.03 -5.70
CA LEU A 100 10.50 -15.14 -5.16
C LEU A 100 9.71 -15.85 -6.24
N GLU A 101 9.77 -17.18 -6.23
CA GLU A 101 9.00 -18.00 -7.16
C GLU A 101 7.49 -17.70 -7.05
N PRO A 102 6.82 -17.57 -8.19
CA PRO A 102 5.37 -17.39 -8.23
C PRO A 102 4.65 -18.60 -7.60
N GLU A 103 3.59 -18.35 -6.86
CA GLU A 103 2.75 -19.45 -6.35
C GLU A 103 1.26 -19.18 -6.54
N GLU A 104 0.50 -20.22 -6.73
CA GLU A 104 -0.96 -20.21 -6.81
C GLU A 104 -1.58 -20.19 -5.41
N GLY A 105 -1.27 -19.13 -4.65
CA GLY A 105 -1.72 -18.94 -3.29
C GLY A 105 -3.12 -18.32 -3.19
N PHE A 106 -3.42 -17.73 -2.03
CA PHE A 106 -4.74 -17.16 -1.71
C PHE A 106 -5.20 -16.11 -2.73
N ILE A 107 -4.31 -15.21 -3.17
CA ILE A 107 -4.68 -14.15 -4.12
C ILE A 107 -5.05 -14.74 -5.48
N TYR A 108 -4.23 -15.66 -5.99
CA TYR A 108 -4.52 -16.35 -7.24
C TYR A 108 -5.88 -17.05 -7.19
N ASN A 109 -6.09 -17.91 -6.19
CA ASN A 109 -7.27 -18.74 -6.08
C ASN A 109 -8.58 -17.96 -5.84
N ASN A 110 -8.50 -16.72 -5.36
CA ASN A 110 -9.69 -15.94 -4.96
C ASN A 110 -9.93 -14.68 -5.78
N TYR A 111 -8.94 -14.19 -6.55
CA TYR A 111 -9.03 -12.86 -7.17
C TYR A 111 -8.62 -12.83 -8.64
N THR A 112 -8.27 -13.96 -9.25
CA THR A 112 -7.97 -14.07 -10.69
C THR A 112 -9.08 -14.77 -11.46
N PRO A 113 -9.16 -14.56 -12.78
CA PRO A 113 -10.12 -15.28 -13.62
C PRO A 113 -9.96 -16.79 -13.53
N GLU A 114 -8.72 -17.29 -13.59
CA GLU A 114 -8.43 -18.73 -13.59
C GLU A 114 -8.69 -19.37 -12.22
N GLY A 115 -8.27 -18.72 -11.14
CA GLY A 115 -8.53 -19.21 -9.78
C GLY A 115 -10.01 -19.20 -9.39
N THR A 116 -10.83 -18.41 -10.08
CA THR A 116 -12.27 -18.27 -9.80
C THR A 116 -13.18 -18.67 -10.96
N TYR A 117 -12.66 -19.48 -11.92
CA TYR A 117 -13.39 -19.92 -13.11
C TYR A 117 -14.70 -20.69 -12.79
N HIS A 118 -14.76 -21.31 -11.62
CA HIS A 118 -15.93 -22.05 -11.12
C HIS A 118 -17.09 -21.15 -10.68
N LEU A 119 -16.85 -19.85 -10.56
CA LEU A 119 -17.92 -18.89 -10.25
C LEU A 119 -18.68 -18.51 -11.51
N SER A 120 -19.97 -18.18 -11.38
CA SER A 120 -20.81 -17.69 -12.49
C SER A 120 -20.24 -16.43 -13.16
N GLN A 121 -19.49 -15.63 -12.39
CA GLN A 121 -18.72 -14.50 -12.88
C GLN A 121 -17.30 -14.59 -12.28
N PRO A 122 -16.29 -15.04 -13.04
CA PRO A 122 -14.92 -15.08 -12.59
C PRO A 122 -14.42 -13.68 -12.16
N ARG A 123 -13.65 -13.63 -11.12
CA ARG A 123 -13.11 -12.37 -10.58
C ARG A 123 -11.92 -11.90 -11.40
N MET A 124 -11.93 -10.65 -11.79
CA MET A 124 -10.90 -10.03 -12.63
C MET A 124 -10.14 -8.91 -11.90
N TYR A 125 -9.92 -9.07 -10.60
CA TYR A 125 -9.17 -8.06 -9.82
C TYR A 125 -7.68 -8.06 -10.15
N PHE A 126 -7.15 -9.23 -10.47
CA PHE A 126 -5.77 -9.43 -10.89
C PHE A 126 -5.74 -10.31 -12.14
N SER A 127 -4.75 -10.11 -13.03
CA SER A 127 -4.47 -11.11 -14.07
C SER A 127 -3.95 -12.40 -13.43
N ASN A 128 -4.00 -13.51 -14.15
CA ASN A 128 -3.51 -14.79 -13.64
C ASN A 128 -2.03 -14.72 -13.24
N GLU A 129 -1.19 -14.10 -14.09
CA GLU A 129 0.24 -13.89 -13.81
C GLU A 129 0.46 -13.01 -12.58
N ASN A 130 -0.26 -11.90 -12.51
CA ASN A 130 -0.18 -10.99 -11.38
C ASN A 130 -0.68 -11.64 -10.09
N GLY A 131 -1.71 -12.47 -10.14
CA GLY A 131 -2.20 -13.22 -8.99
C GLY A 131 -1.17 -14.17 -8.41
N LYS A 132 -0.34 -14.81 -9.24
CA LYS A 132 0.75 -15.68 -8.81
C LYS A 132 1.91 -14.89 -8.19
N LYS A 133 2.25 -13.71 -8.76
CA LYS A 133 3.36 -12.84 -8.31
C LYS A 133 2.97 -11.87 -7.21
N ASN A 134 1.68 -11.66 -7.00
CA ASN A 134 1.13 -10.51 -6.23
C ASN A 134 1.32 -10.58 -4.72
N ARG A 135 2.31 -11.31 -4.27
CA ARG A 135 2.74 -11.19 -2.88
C ARG A 135 3.43 -9.85 -2.60
N TYR A 136 4.08 -9.27 -3.59
CA TYR A 136 5.09 -8.23 -3.38
C TYR A 136 5.15 -7.25 -4.55
N TYR A 137 4.20 -6.34 -4.61
CA TYR A 137 4.33 -5.21 -5.51
C TYR A 137 5.14 -4.11 -4.86
N PRO A 138 6.17 -3.59 -5.55
CA PRO A 138 6.68 -2.28 -5.20
C PRO A 138 5.53 -1.28 -5.35
N PRO A 139 5.42 -0.28 -4.47
CA PRO A 139 4.49 0.81 -4.69
C PRO A 139 4.83 1.43 -6.05
N THR A 140 3.90 1.37 -6.96
CA THR A 140 3.95 2.20 -8.17
C THR A 140 3.67 3.63 -7.73
N ASP A 141 4.56 4.53 -8.08
CA ASP A 141 4.42 5.98 -7.89
C ASP A 141 3.14 6.53 -8.55
#